data_ffebc8296d469aa815a49ebb1b4a5dc9
#
_entry.id   ffebc8296d469aa815a49ebb1b4a5dc9
#
_cell.length_a   1.000
_cell.length_b   1.000
_cell.length_c   1.000
_cell.angle_alpha   90.00
_cell.angle_beta   90.00
_cell.angle_gamma   90.00
#
_symmetry.space_group_name_H-M   'P 1'
#
loop_
_entity.id
_entity.type
_entity.pdbx_description
1 polymer ?
#
loop_
_entity_poly.entity_id
_entity_poly.type
_entity_poly.pdbx_seq_one_letter_code
_entity_poly.pdbx_strand_id
1 'polypeptide(L)'
;MARRKIVAGNWKMNMTPSQAVKLVEELKPLVVSDDVDVVYCVPAIDIVPVVEALKGTNVAVGAENMYFEEKGAYTGEISAEMLLDAGVKYVIIGHSERRDYFKEDDELLNKKVKKAIEAGLTPILCCGETLEQRESGVTLDWIRLQIKSDLAGVAAADVANMVIEIGRAHV
;
A
#
# COMPACT_ATOMS: atom_id res chain seq x y z
N MET A 1 -4.71 11.25 21.40
CA MET A 1 -4.71 9.78 21.51
C MET A 1 -3.45 9.24 20.86
N ALA A 2 -2.85 8.17 21.40
CA ALA A 2 -1.71 7.52 20.75
C ALA A 2 -2.18 6.92 19.42
N ARG A 3 -1.32 6.98 18.38
CA ARG A 3 -1.59 6.32 17.09
C ARG A 3 -1.70 4.81 17.30
N ARG A 4 -2.70 4.18 16.66
CA ARG A 4 -2.82 2.73 16.67
C ARG A 4 -1.64 2.10 15.94
N LYS A 5 -1.10 1.02 16.48
CA LYS A 5 -0.02 0.28 15.83
C LYS A 5 -0.56 -0.47 14.62
N ILE A 6 0.24 -0.55 13.56
CA ILE A 6 -0.08 -1.30 12.35
C ILE A 6 1.08 -2.24 12.00
N VAL A 7 0.73 -3.46 11.59
CA VAL A 7 1.67 -4.42 10.98
C VAL A 7 1.11 -4.78 9.61
N ALA A 8 1.76 -4.28 8.57
CA ALA A 8 1.37 -4.52 7.19
C ALA A 8 2.40 -5.42 6.49
N GLY A 9 1.99 -6.57 6.02
CA GLY A 9 2.82 -7.48 5.25
C GLY A 9 2.65 -7.22 3.75
N ASN A 10 3.71 -6.81 3.07
CA ASN A 10 3.73 -6.72 1.61
C ASN A 10 4.20 -8.06 1.04
N TRP A 11 3.30 -8.80 0.38
CA TRP A 11 3.60 -10.13 -0.15
C TRP A 11 4.39 -10.08 -1.45
N LYS A 12 4.37 -8.93 -2.12
CA LYS A 12 5.00 -8.74 -3.42
C LYS A 12 4.48 -9.76 -4.43
N MET A 13 5.28 -10.13 -5.41
CA MET A 13 4.90 -11.14 -6.42
C MET A 13 5.14 -12.56 -5.89
N ASN A 14 4.42 -12.94 -4.84
CA ASN A 14 4.48 -14.28 -4.24
C ASN A 14 3.08 -14.83 -4.02
N MET A 15 2.98 -16.15 -3.93
CA MET A 15 1.78 -16.95 -3.74
C MET A 15 0.91 -17.07 -5.00
N THR A 16 0.24 -18.19 -5.08
CA THR A 16 -0.92 -18.40 -5.94
C THR A 16 -2.18 -18.33 -5.08
N PRO A 17 -3.38 -18.12 -5.63
CA PRO A 17 -4.60 -18.01 -4.82
C PRO A 17 -4.81 -19.15 -3.81
N SER A 18 -4.52 -20.38 -4.20
CA SER A 18 -4.62 -21.53 -3.28
C SER A 18 -3.57 -21.53 -2.17
N GLN A 19 -2.35 -21.09 -2.47
CA GLN A 19 -1.29 -20.93 -1.47
C GLN A 19 -1.61 -19.76 -0.51
N ALA A 20 -2.13 -18.65 -1.05
CA ALA A 20 -2.55 -17.48 -0.29
C ALA A 20 -3.63 -17.84 0.73
N VAL A 21 -4.68 -18.53 0.31
CA VAL A 21 -5.75 -18.99 1.22
C VAL A 21 -5.20 -19.91 2.30
N LYS A 22 -4.35 -20.89 1.93
CA LYS A 22 -3.75 -21.80 2.90
C LYS A 22 -2.92 -21.04 3.95
N LEU A 23 -2.07 -20.12 3.53
CA LEU A 23 -1.26 -19.31 4.45
C LEU A 23 -2.13 -18.47 5.37
N VAL A 24 -3.18 -17.83 4.84
CA VAL A 24 -4.11 -17.02 5.64
C VAL A 24 -4.82 -17.86 6.68
N GLU A 25 -5.30 -19.05 6.36
CA GLU A 25 -5.95 -19.95 7.34
C GLU A 25 -4.99 -20.40 8.45
N GLU A 26 -3.72 -20.61 8.14
CA GLU A 26 -2.68 -20.92 9.13
C GLU A 26 -2.36 -19.71 10.04
N LEU A 27 -2.40 -18.48 9.50
CA LEU A 27 -2.08 -17.26 10.23
C LEU A 27 -3.25 -16.71 11.06
N LYS A 28 -4.49 -16.92 10.66
CA LYS A 28 -5.69 -16.40 11.36
C LYS A 28 -5.63 -16.56 12.88
N PRO A 29 -5.39 -17.72 13.45
CA PRO A 29 -5.38 -17.91 14.91
C PRO A 29 -4.21 -17.20 15.62
N LEU A 30 -3.20 -16.78 14.88
CA LEU A 30 -1.96 -16.22 15.41
C LEU A 30 -1.93 -14.69 15.41
N VAL A 31 -2.72 -14.04 14.56
CA VAL A 31 -2.57 -12.61 14.24
C VAL A 31 -3.78 -11.75 14.59
N VAL A 32 -4.89 -12.33 15.01
CA VAL A 32 -6.07 -11.57 15.45
C VAL A 32 -5.72 -10.83 16.74
N SER A 33 -5.83 -9.50 16.71
CA SER A 33 -5.49 -8.62 17.83
C SER A 33 -6.41 -7.40 17.86
N ASP A 34 -6.82 -6.99 19.06
CA ASP A 34 -7.60 -5.76 19.26
C ASP A 34 -6.70 -4.51 19.39
N ASP A 35 -5.42 -4.70 19.66
CA ASP A 35 -4.46 -3.61 19.92
C ASP A 35 -3.66 -3.16 18.69
N VAL A 36 -3.62 -4.00 17.65
CA VAL A 36 -2.81 -3.81 16.45
C VAL A 36 -3.66 -4.04 15.21
N ASP A 37 -3.56 -3.14 14.24
CA ASP A 37 -4.12 -3.36 12.91
C ASP A 37 -3.19 -4.26 12.11
N VAL A 38 -3.67 -5.42 11.69
CA VAL A 38 -2.94 -6.35 10.82
C VAL A 38 -3.47 -6.22 9.40
N VAL A 39 -2.58 -6.03 8.44
CA VAL A 39 -2.92 -5.85 7.02
C VAL A 39 -2.09 -6.80 6.16
N TYR A 40 -2.74 -7.54 5.27
CA TYR A 40 -2.07 -8.30 4.23
C TYR A 40 -2.21 -7.58 2.90
N CYS A 41 -1.10 -7.03 2.38
CA CYS A 41 -1.05 -6.45 1.05
C CYS A 41 -0.63 -7.55 0.08
N VAL A 42 -1.56 -7.97 -0.77
CA VAL A 42 -1.44 -9.18 -1.59
C VAL A 42 -1.52 -8.86 -3.08
N PRO A 43 -0.97 -9.71 -3.95
CA PRO A 43 -1.16 -9.61 -5.40
C PRO A 43 -2.65 -9.51 -5.77
N ALA A 44 -2.95 -8.77 -6.85
CA ALA A 44 -4.33 -8.51 -7.26
C ALA A 44 -5.17 -9.77 -7.46
N ILE A 45 -4.55 -10.85 -7.96
CA ILE A 45 -5.20 -12.15 -8.17
C ILE A 45 -5.60 -12.84 -6.85
N ASP A 46 -4.97 -12.47 -5.73
CA ASP A 46 -5.19 -13.08 -4.41
C ASP A 46 -6.17 -12.29 -3.56
N ILE A 47 -6.54 -11.06 -3.94
CA ILE A 47 -7.37 -10.16 -3.13
C ILE A 47 -8.69 -10.83 -2.75
N VAL A 48 -9.48 -11.25 -3.71
CA VAL A 48 -10.81 -11.81 -3.45
C VAL A 48 -10.75 -13.08 -2.58
N PRO A 49 -9.94 -14.10 -2.92
CA PRO A 49 -9.86 -15.30 -2.09
C PRO A 49 -9.32 -15.03 -0.68
N VAL A 50 -8.41 -14.07 -0.51
CA VAL A 50 -7.89 -13.69 0.82
C VAL A 50 -8.94 -12.93 1.64
N VAL A 51 -9.69 -12.01 1.03
CA VAL A 51 -10.82 -11.32 1.69
C VAL A 51 -11.85 -12.34 2.19
N GLU A 52 -12.22 -13.31 1.35
CA GLU A 52 -13.16 -14.36 1.74
C GLU A 52 -12.62 -15.21 2.91
N ALA A 53 -11.35 -15.60 2.85
CA ALA A 53 -10.70 -16.39 3.89
C ALA A 53 -10.61 -15.64 5.23
N LEU A 54 -10.54 -14.31 5.22
CA LEU A 54 -10.45 -13.46 6.42
C LEU A 54 -11.81 -13.04 7.01
N LYS A 55 -12.93 -13.45 6.43
CA LYS A 55 -14.25 -13.13 6.98
C LYS A 55 -14.37 -13.51 8.45
N GLY A 56 -14.95 -12.63 9.24
CA GLY A 56 -15.12 -12.82 10.68
C GLY A 56 -13.88 -12.48 11.52
N THR A 57 -12.82 -11.95 10.91
CA THR A 57 -11.65 -11.42 11.63
C THR A 57 -11.57 -9.90 11.47
N ASN A 58 -10.68 -9.27 12.24
CA ASN A 58 -10.32 -7.85 12.10
C ASN A 58 -9.08 -7.61 11.24
N VAL A 59 -8.53 -8.64 10.61
CA VAL A 59 -7.40 -8.52 9.68
C VAL A 59 -7.89 -7.89 8.38
N ALA A 60 -7.19 -6.87 7.91
CA ALA A 60 -7.55 -6.15 6.70
C ALA A 60 -6.73 -6.64 5.48
N VAL A 61 -7.31 -6.49 4.30
CA VAL A 61 -6.60 -6.72 3.04
C VAL A 61 -6.22 -5.40 2.41
N GLY A 62 -4.99 -5.33 1.92
CA GLY A 62 -4.44 -4.25 1.11
C GLY A 62 -4.15 -4.71 -0.31
N ALA A 63 -4.19 -3.78 -1.24
CA ALA A 63 -3.68 -3.97 -2.59
C ALA A 63 -2.23 -3.48 -2.69
N GLU A 64 -1.44 -4.05 -3.59
CA GLU A 64 -0.04 -3.67 -3.83
C GLU A 64 0.12 -2.52 -4.83
N ASN A 65 -0.97 -2.15 -5.50
CA ASN A 65 -1.04 -1.04 -6.45
C ASN A 65 -2.49 -0.68 -6.78
N MET A 66 -2.70 0.51 -7.34
CA MET A 66 -3.93 0.93 -8.02
C MET A 66 -3.62 1.96 -9.10
N TYR A 67 -4.57 2.18 -9.99
CA TYR A 67 -4.51 3.30 -10.93
C TYR A 67 -5.43 4.44 -10.49
N PHE A 68 -5.15 5.67 -10.91
CA PHE A 68 -5.87 6.86 -10.48
C PHE A 68 -7.13 7.14 -11.29
N GLU A 69 -7.31 6.50 -12.45
CA GLU A 69 -8.52 6.62 -13.26
C GLU A 69 -9.62 5.67 -12.77
N GLU A 70 -10.86 6.07 -12.95
CA GLU A 70 -12.01 5.27 -12.53
C GLU A 70 -12.25 4.08 -13.44
N LYS A 71 -12.13 4.30 -14.74
CA LYS A 71 -12.34 3.30 -15.80
C LYS A 71 -11.75 3.79 -17.12
N GLY A 72 -11.54 2.91 -18.07
CA GLY A 72 -11.13 3.30 -19.42
C GLY A 72 -10.14 2.33 -20.06
N ALA A 73 -9.43 2.83 -21.06
CA ALA A 73 -8.47 2.04 -21.86
C ALA A 73 -7.10 1.97 -21.16
N TYR A 74 -7.06 1.36 -19.99
CA TYR A 74 -5.87 1.19 -19.15
C TYR A 74 -5.62 -0.30 -18.89
N THR A 75 -5.30 -1.03 -19.95
CA THR A 75 -5.14 -2.49 -19.91
C THR A 75 -4.16 -2.93 -18.84
N GLY A 76 -4.63 -3.76 -17.90
CA GLY A 76 -3.84 -4.28 -16.79
C GLY A 76 -3.95 -3.49 -15.48
N GLU A 77 -4.52 -2.28 -15.50
CA GLU A 77 -4.71 -1.47 -14.30
C GLU A 77 -5.99 -1.83 -13.54
N ILE A 78 -5.99 -1.50 -12.25
CA ILE A 78 -7.09 -1.75 -11.32
C ILE A 78 -7.49 -0.41 -10.68
N SER A 79 -8.78 -0.06 -10.77
CA SER A 79 -9.30 1.17 -10.19
C SER A 79 -9.57 1.03 -8.69
N ALA A 80 -9.72 2.19 -8.01
CA ALA A 80 -10.11 2.21 -6.60
C ALA A 80 -11.48 1.56 -6.36
N GLU A 81 -12.45 1.75 -7.27
CA GLU A 81 -13.77 1.14 -7.18
C GLU A 81 -13.69 -0.40 -7.22
N MET A 82 -12.87 -0.97 -8.13
CA MET A 82 -12.65 -2.40 -8.19
C MET A 82 -12.06 -2.97 -6.90
N LEU A 83 -11.13 -2.23 -6.28
CA LEU A 83 -10.51 -2.64 -5.02
C LEU A 83 -11.52 -2.60 -3.86
N LEU A 84 -12.33 -1.55 -3.77
CA LEU A 84 -13.36 -1.42 -2.73
C LEU A 84 -14.42 -2.50 -2.85
N ASP A 85 -14.91 -2.79 -4.04
CA ASP A 85 -15.87 -3.87 -4.30
C ASP A 85 -15.31 -5.24 -3.92
N ALA A 86 -14.01 -5.45 -4.13
CA ALA A 86 -13.30 -6.64 -3.70
C ALA A 86 -13.04 -6.71 -2.19
N GLY A 87 -13.36 -5.66 -1.40
CA GLY A 87 -13.22 -5.63 0.06
C GLY A 87 -11.86 -5.13 0.57
N VAL A 88 -11.06 -4.49 -0.28
CA VAL A 88 -9.77 -3.89 0.08
C VAL A 88 -9.98 -2.63 0.93
N LYS A 89 -9.12 -2.44 1.93
CA LYS A 89 -9.10 -1.24 2.80
C LYS A 89 -7.85 -0.39 2.62
N TYR A 90 -6.74 -1.01 2.30
CA TYR A 90 -5.44 -0.34 2.18
C TYR A 90 -4.88 -0.50 0.77
N VAL A 91 -4.01 0.42 0.37
CA VAL A 91 -3.29 0.29 -0.90
C VAL A 91 -1.87 0.82 -0.77
N ILE A 92 -0.89 0.03 -1.20
CA ILE A 92 0.50 0.45 -1.29
C ILE A 92 0.65 1.37 -2.51
N ILE A 93 1.26 2.53 -2.30
CA ILE A 93 1.55 3.51 -3.36
C ILE A 93 3.01 3.95 -3.23
N GLY A 94 3.74 3.97 -4.34
CA GLY A 94 5.11 4.48 -4.40
C GLY A 94 6.18 3.54 -3.87
N HIS A 95 5.90 2.23 -3.79
CA HIS A 95 6.92 1.24 -3.42
C HIS A 95 8.13 1.34 -4.36
N SER A 96 9.35 1.20 -3.80
CA SER A 96 10.61 1.37 -4.55
C SER A 96 10.66 0.53 -5.83
N GLU A 97 10.22 -0.72 -5.77
CA GLU A 97 10.17 -1.60 -6.96
C GLU A 97 9.33 -1.00 -8.10
N ARG A 98 8.22 -0.32 -7.78
CA ARG A 98 7.39 0.31 -8.81
C ARG A 98 8.00 1.59 -9.34
N ARG A 99 8.67 2.38 -8.49
CA ARG A 99 9.46 3.53 -8.94
C ARG A 99 10.60 3.10 -9.86
N ASP A 100 11.31 2.04 -9.50
CA ASP A 100 12.50 1.58 -10.22
C ASP A 100 12.18 0.79 -11.48
N TYR A 101 11.32 -0.21 -11.41
CA TYR A 101 11.05 -1.12 -12.54
C TYR A 101 9.95 -0.58 -13.46
N PHE A 102 8.90 0.03 -12.92
CA PHE A 102 7.74 0.51 -13.66
C PHE A 102 7.76 2.02 -13.90
N LYS A 103 8.82 2.72 -13.44
CA LYS A 103 9.04 4.17 -13.67
C LYS A 103 7.90 5.06 -13.17
N GLU A 104 7.26 4.66 -12.08
CA GLU A 104 6.25 5.50 -11.43
C GLU A 104 6.93 6.72 -10.79
N ASP A 105 6.64 7.91 -11.31
CA ASP A 105 7.16 9.18 -10.81
C ASP A 105 6.25 9.79 -9.73
N ASP A 106 6.76 10.80 -9.04
CA ASP A 106 6.02 11.46 -7.95
C ASP A 106 4.73 12.13 -8.42
N GLU A 107 4.63 12.59 -9.70
CA GLU A 107 3.40 13.18 -10.24
C GLU A 107 2.30 12.10 -10.35
N LEU A 108 2.64 10.94 -10.88
CA LEU A 108 1.73 9.79 -10.96
C LEU A 108 1.32 9.33 -9.57
N LEU A 109 2.26 9.27 -8.64
CA LEU A 109 2.01 8.83 -7.26
C LEU A 109 1.10 9.81 -6.51
N ASN A 110 1.27 11.11 -6.70
CA ASN A 110 0.36 12.12 -6.16
C ASN A 110 -1.08 11.92 -6.64
N LYS A 111 -1.28 11.62 -7.94
CA LYS A 111 -2.61 11.31 -8.49
C LYS A 111 -3.21 10.06 -7.83
N LYS A 112 -2.41 9.00 -7.67
CA LYS A 112 -2.84 7.76 -6.99
C LYS A 112 -3.22 8.01 -5.53
N VAL A 113 -2.41 8.77 -4.78
CA VAL A 113 -2.68 9.10 -3.38
C VAL A 113 -4.00 9.85 -3.25
N LYS A 114 -4.21 10.90 -4.05
CA LYS A 114 -5.45 11.66 -4.04
C LYS A 114 -6.67 10.80 -4.37
N LYS A 115 -6.54 9.95 -5.40
CA LYS A 115 -7.65 9.07 -5.80
C LYS A 115 -7.96 8.02 -4.76
N ALA A 116 -6.96 7.45 -4.10
CA ALA A 116 -7.16 6.49 -3.02
C ALA A 116 -7.92 7.13 -1.85
N ILE A 117 -7.52 8.33 -1.43
CA ILE A 117 -8.18 9.10 -0.36
C ILE A 117 -9.63 9.43 -0.75
N GLU A 118 -9.84 9.99 -1.95
CA GLU A 118 -11.16 10.34 -2.48
C GLU A 118 -12.11 9.16 -2.47
N ALA A 119 -11.63 7.99 -2.84
CA ALA A 119 -12.41 6.75 -2.87
C ALA A 119 -12.66 6.14 -1.49
N GLY A 120 -11.91 6.54 -0.46
CA GLY A 120 -12.02 5.99 0.91
C GLY A 120 -11.09 4.82 1.20
N LEU A 121 -10.10 4.56 0.34
CA LEU A 121 -8.99 3.66 0.66
C LEU A 121 -7.98 4.35 1.57
N THR A 122 -7.29 3.58 2.40
CA THR A 122 -6.17 4.08 3.21
C THR A 122 -4.84 3.86 2.48
N PRO A 123 -4.18 4.92 1.97
CA PRO A 123 -2.88 4.78 1.34
C PRO A 123 -1.81 4.36 2.34
N ILE A 124 -0.96 3.42 1.94
CA ILE A 124 0.36 3.14 2.53
C ILE A 124 1.37 3.75 1.55
N LEU A 125 1.73 5.01 1.79
CA LEU A 125 2.67 5.73 0.93
C LEU A 125 4.10 5.35 1.28
N CYS A 126 4.80 4.76 0.31
CA CYS A 126 6.19 4.37 0.45
C CYS A 126 7.13 5.46 -0.05
N CYS A 127 8.13 5.76 0.76
CA CYS A 127 9.25 6.62 0.41
C CYS A 127 10.58 5.97 0.86
N GLY A 128 11.66 6.39 0.27
CA GLY A 128 12.97 5.84 0.61
C GLY A 128 14.07 6.32 -0.33
N GLU A 129 15.29 6.29 0.14
CA GLU A 129 16.49 6.59 -0.64
C GLU A 129 17.13 5.33 -1.22
N THR A 130 17.88 5.49 -2.30
CA THR A 130 18.81 4.48 -2.80
C THR A 130 20.09 4.40 -1.95
N LEU A 131 20.87 3.33 -2.07
CA LEU A 131 22.16 3.21 -1.39
C LEU A 131 23.08 4.37 -1.77
N GLU A 132 23.18 4.73 -3.05
CA GLU A 132 23.98 5.84 -3.53
C GLU A 132 23.59 7.18 -2.89
N GLN A 133 22.30 7.47 -2.77
CA GLN A 133 21.78 8.66 -2.11
C GLN A 133 22.12 8.68 -0.62
N ARG A 134 22.06 7.53 0.03
CA ARG A 134 22.43 7.37 1.44
C ARG A 134 23.93 7.62 1.65
N GLU A 135 24.79 7.02 0.83
CA GLU A 135 26.24 7.19 0.89
C GLU A 135 26.64 8.63 0.57
N SER A 136 25.92 9.30 -0.31
CA SER A 136 26.08 10.73 -0.62
C SER A 136 25.57 11.68 0.47
N GLY A 137 24.92 11.16 1.52
CA GLY A 137 24.45 11.97 2.65
C GLY A 137 23.18 12.79 2.37
N VAL A 138 22.44 12.52 1.28
CA VAL A 138 21.25 13.29 0.87
C VAL A 138 19.92 12.65 1.27
N THR A 139 19.92 11.63 2.11
CA THR A 139 18.73 10.88 2.55
C THR A 139 17.57 11.79 2.94
N LEU A 140 17.81 12.76 3.85
CA LEU A 140 16.74 13.62 4.37
C LEU A 140 16.15 14.53 3.31
N ASP A 141 16.99 15.06 2.42
CA ASP A 141 16.53 15.94 1.35
C ASP A 141 15.74 15.16 0.29
N TRP A 142 16.18 13.94 -0.01
CA TRP A 142 15.48 13.04 -0.90
C TRP A 142 14.09 12.65 -0.36
N ILE A 143 14.01 12.19 0.90
CA ILE A 143 12.74 11.85 1.55
C ILE A 143 11.80 13.07 1.62
N ARG A 144 12.33 14.25 1.94
CA ARG A 144 11.55 15.49 1.94
C ARG A 144 10.98 15.81 0.56
N LEU A 145 11.77 15.60 -0.49
CA LEU A 145 11.33 15.83 -1.87
C LEU A 145 10.18 14.89 -2.21
N GLN A 146 10.36 13.58 -2.03
CA GLN A 146 9.32 12.57 -2.30
C GLN A 146 8.03 12.90 -1.53
N ILE A 147 8.09 13.09 -0.22
CA ILE A 147 6.90 13.38 0.60
C ILE A 147 6.21 14.68 0.16
N LYS A 148 6.95 15.74 -0.17
CA LYS A 148 6.36 16.99 -0.66
C LYS A 148 5.67 16.82 -2.01
N SER A 149 6.27 16.06 -2.91
CA SER A 149 5.74 15.82 -4.25
C SER A 149 4.52 14.91 -4.19
N ASP A 150 4.65 13.77 -3.52
CA ASP A 150 3.59 12.76 -3.42
C ASP A 150 2.35 13.29 -2.68
N LEU A 151 2.52 14.19 -1.71
CA LEU A 151 1.44 14.79 -0.92
C LEU A 151 1.04 16.21 -1.37
N ALA A 152 1.52 16.67 -2.51
CA ALA A 152 1.18 18.00 -3.01
C ALA A 152 -0.34 18.20 -3.16
N GLY A 153 -0.90 19.16 -2.40
CA GLY A 153 -2.34 19.44 -2.40
C GLY A 153 -3.22 18.45 -1.65
N VAL A 154 -2.64 17.52 -0.88
CA VAL A 154 -3.38 16.65 0.06
C VAL A 154 -3.59 17.41 1.37
N ALA A 155 -4.80 17.40 1.90
CA ALA A 155 -5.12 18.08 3.15
C ALA A 155 -4.46 17.41 4.35
N ALA A 156 -4.04 18.19 5.34
CA ALA A 156 -3.39 17.66 6.55
C ALA A 156 -4.27 16.66 7.33
N ALA A 157 -5.59 16.85 7.30
CA ALA A 157 -6.55 15.93 7.91
C ALA A 157 -6.53 14.55 7.25
N ASP A 158 -6.35 14.50 5.92
CA ASP A 158 -6.27 13.24 5.17
C ASP A 158 -4.94 12.54 5.42
N VAL A 159 -3.83 13.29 5.48
CA VAL A 159 -2.51 12.74 5.83
C VAL A 159 -2.51 12.09 7.20
N ALA A 160 -3.29 12.62 8.15
CA ALA A 160 -3.42 12.03 9.48
C ALA A 160 -3.99 10.60 9.47
N ASN A 161 -4.74 10.24 8.42
CA ASN A 161 -5.38 8.93 8.26
C ASN A 161 -4.59 7.97 7.34
N MET A 162 -3.46 8.42 6.81
CA MET A 162 -2.58 7.60 5.97
C MET A 162 -1.52 6.87 6.79
N VAL A 163 -0.89 5.91 6.15
CA VAL A 163 0.34 5.27 6.63
C VAL A 163 1.50 5.75 5.75
N ILE A 164 2.59 6.18 6.39
CA ILE A 164 3.86 6.47 5.70
C ILE A 164 4.81 5.33 6.03
N GLU A 165 5.26 4.64 5.01
CA GLU A 165 6.27 3.58 5.08
C GLU A 165 7.59 4.13 4.58
N ILE A 166 8.65 3.96 5.36
CA ILE A 166 9.99 4.39 4.97
C ILE A 166 10.83 3.14 4.72
N GLY A 167 11.00 2.82 3.43
CA GLY A 167 11.97 1.83 3.00
C GLY A 167 13.39 2.33 3.28
N ARG A 168 14.25 1.43 3.77
CA ARG A 168 15.68 1.73 3.89
C ARG A 168 16.44 1.06 2.77
N ALA A 169 17.43 1.76 2.20
CA ALA A 169 18.39 1.13 1.30
C ALA A 169 18.99 -0.10 2.00
N HIS A 170 18.90 -1.25 1.35
CA HIS A 170 19.58 -2.45 1.84
C HIS A 170 21.09 -2.23 1.74
N VAL A 171 21.78 -2.39 2.86
CA VAL A 171 23.25 -2.38 2.95
C VAL A 171 23.73 -3.79 2.65
#